data_911a840e3784355fde94fa5f92dbaf8d
#
_entry.id   911a840e3784355fde94fa5f92dbaf8d
#
_cell.length_a   1.000
_cell.length_b   1.000
_cell.length_c   1.000
_cell.angle_alpha   90.00
_cell.angle_beta   90.00
_cell.angle_gamma   90.00
#
_symmetry.space_group_name_H-M   'P 1'
#
loop_
_entity.id
_entity.type
_entity.pdbx_description
1 polymer ?
#
loop_
_entity_poly.entity_id
_entity_poly.type
_entity_poly.pdbx_seq_one_letter_code
_entity_poly.pdbx_strand_id
1 'polypeptide(L)' 'MPRAIQKHHISYDPPETVTVFQGEHYILTLIDRYERKTVSKGFIKALKLWIKNNERRAIDLDDRKETS' A
#
# COMPACT_ATOMS: atom_id res chain seq x y z
N MET A 1 -18.08 7.87 8.03
CA MET A 1 -17.14 8.94 7.74
C MET A 1 -16.29 8.61 6.51
N PRO A 2 -16.03 9.59 5.68
CA PRO A 2 -15.16 9.34 4.56
C PRO A 2 -13.75 9.06 5.05
N ARG A 3 -13.08 8.15 4.38
CA ARG A 3 -11.70 7.86 4.69
C ARG A 3 -10.80 8.87 3.99
N ALA A 4 -9.80 9.35 4.71
CA ALA A 4 -8.79 10.18 4.08
C ALA A 4 -7.96 9.32 3.13
N ILE A 5 -7.57 9.90 2.01
CA ILE A 5 -6.71 9.23 1.04
C ILE A 5 -5.43 10.03 0.91
N GLN A 6 -4.34 9.33 0.60
CA GLN A 6 -3.03 9.95 0.46
C GLN A 6 -2.27 9.28 -0.66
N LYS A 7 -1.31 9.98 -1.20
CA LYS A 7 -0.41 9.42 -2.19
C LYS A 7 0.85 8.91 -1.52
N HIS A 8 1.26 7.71 -1.89
CA HIS A 8 2.45 7.08 -1.35
C HIS A 8 3.44 6.85 -2.48
N HIS A 9 4.67 7.29 -2.30
CA HIS A 9 5.72 7.08 -3.31
C HIS A 9 6.17 5.63 -3.29
N ILE A 10 6.11 4.98 -4.45
CA ILE A 10 6.62 3.62 -4.61
C ILE A 10 7.93 3.63 -5.38
N SER A 11 8.27 4.76 -5.99
CA SER A 11 9.54 4.93 -6.67
C SER A 11 9.86 6.42 -6.69
N TYR A 12 11.14 6.75 -6.58
CA TYR A 12 11.58 8.15 -6.62
C TYR A 12 12.35 8.48 -7.90
N ASP A 13 12.75 7.47 -8.65
CA ASP A 13 13.52 7.70 -9.87
C ASP A 13 13.20 6.61 -10.91
N PRO A 14 12.24 6.82 -11.78
CA PRO A 14 11.37 8.00 -11.89
C PRO A 14 10.35 8.05 -10.75
N PRO A 15 9.86 9.23 -10.41
CA PRO A 15 8.87 9.31 -9.34
C PRO A 15 7.56 8.65 -9.76
N GLU A 16 7.06 7.82 -8.87
CA GLU A 16 5.80 7.13 -9.09
C GLU A 16 5.08 7.02 -7.77
N THR A 17 3.78 7.29 -7.77
CA THR A 17 2.98 7.24 -6.56
C THR A 17 1.74 6.39 -6.80
N VAL A 18 1.19 5.90 -5.70
CA VAL A 18 -0.12 5.24 -5.71
C VAL A 18 -1.00 5.95 -4.69
N THR A 19 -2.30 5.97 -4.97
CA THR A 19 -3.27 6.56 -4.07
C THR A 19 -3.81 5.47 -3.15
N VAL A 20 -3.71 5.70 -1.85
CA VAL A 20 -4.12 4.70 -0.85
C VAL A 20 -4.91 5.40 0.24
N PHE A 21 -5.60 4.61 1.06
CA PHE A 21 -6.23 5.15 2.26
C PHE A 21 -5.16 5.52 3.28
N GLN A 22 -5.50 6.45 4.16
CA GLN A 22 -4.55 6.94 5.15
C GLN A 22 -3.96 5.81 6.00
N GLY A 23 -4.81 4.88 6.44
CA GLY A 23 -4.32 3.75 7.22
C GLY A 23 -3.33 2.89 6.45
N GLU A 24 -3.59 2.71 5.16
CA GLU A 24 -2.69 1.94 4.31
C GLU A 24 -1.36 2.65 4.13
N HIS A 25 -1.40 3.97 3.98
CA HIS A 25 -0.19 4.77 3.88
C HIS A 25 0.68 4.60 5.14
N TYR A 26 0.04 4.58 6.30
CA TYR A 26 0.75 4.37 7.55
C TYR A 26 1.45 3.00 7.58
N ILE A 27 0.74 1.96 7.15
CA ILE A 27 1.30 0.61 7.11
C ILE A 27 2.48 0.54 6.15
N LEU A 28 2.33 1.13 4.97
CA LEU A 28 3.42 1.15 3.99
C LEU A 28 4.63 1.90 4.53
N THR A 29 4.40 2.99 5.25
CA THR A 29 5.49 3.73 5.87
C THR A 29 6.25 2.86 6.88
N LEU A 30 5.52 2.08 7.68
CA LEU A 30 6.14 1.18 8.63
C LEU A 30 6.99 0.12 7.94
N ILE A 31 6.49 -0.42 6.84
CA ILE A 31 7.23 -1.41 6.07
C ILE A 31 8.50 -0.81 5.50
N ASP A 32 8.41 0.41 4.96
CA ASP A 32 9.57 1.09 4.37
C ASP A 32 10.64 1.39 5.42
N ARG A 33 10.21 1.60 6.67
CA ARG A 33 11.13 1.89 7.76
C ARG A 33 11.62 0.65 8.48
N TYR A 34 11.20 -0.52 8.02
CA TYR A 34 11.63 -1.75 8.64
C TYR A 34 13.13 -1.91 8.45
N GLU A 35 13.86 -1.88 9.55
CA GLU A 35 15.31 -1.77 9.47
C GLU A 35 16.02 -3.07 9.21
N ARG A 36 15.34 -4.20 9.37
CA ARG A 36 15.98 -5.47 9.12
C ARG A 36 16.29 -5.64 7.64
N LYS A 37 17.50 -6.08 7.36
CA LYS A 37 17.92 -6.26 5.97
C LYS A 37 17.41 -7.56 5.38
N THR A 38 17.01 -8.49 6.23
CA THR A 38 16.45 -9.75 5.76
C THR A 38 15.12 -9.98 6.44
N VAL A 39 14.21 -10.60 5.72
CA VAL A 39 12.90 -10.94 6.25
C VAL A 39 12.72 -12.44 6.18
N SER A 40 11.85 -12.98 7.02
CA SER A 40 11.62 -14.42 7.04
C SER A 40 10.73 -14.83 5.88
N LYS A 41 10.90 -16.08 5.44
CA LYS A 41 10.02 -16.63 4.43
C LYS A 41 8.58 -16.68 4.91
N GLY A 42 8.39 -16.89 6.23
CA GLY A 42 7.05 -16.90 6.80
C GLY A 42 6.35 -15.57 6.67
N PHE A 43 7.10 -14.48 6.87
CA PHE A 43 6.55 -13.14 6.72
C PHE A 43 6.07 -12.92 5.28
N ILE A 44 6.91 -13.28 4.31
CA ILE A 44 6.55 -13.12 2.90
C ILE A 44 5.35 -14.00 2.54
N LYS A 45 5.34 -15.23 3.02
CA LYS A 45 4.24 -16.14 2.74
C LYS A 45 2.93 -15.60 3.30
N ALA A 46 2.97 -15.09 4.51
CA ALA A 46 1.77 -14.53 5.14
C ALA A 46 1.26 -13.31 4.39
N LEU A 47 2.17 -12.43 3.97
CA LEU A 47 1.78 -11.26 3.19
C LEU A 47 1.16 -11.64 1.86
N LYS A 48 1.77 -12.60 1.17
CA LYS A 48 1.24 -13.04 -0.13
C LYS A 48 -0.15 -13.63 0.03
N LEU A 49 -0.36 -14.41 1.07
CA LEU A 49 -1.67 -15.02 1.31
C LEU A 49 -2.69 -13.95 1.63
N TRP A 50 -2.32 -12.98 2.47
CA TRP A 50 -3.21 -11.89 2.80
C TRP A 50 -3.60 -11.11 1.54
N ILE A 51 -2.61 -10.82 0.69
CA ILE A 51 -2.86 -10.11 -0.56
C ILE A 51 -3.83 -10.90 -1.43
N LYS A 52 -3.55 -12.19 -1.61
CA LYS A 52 -4.39 -13.04 -2.45
C LYS A 52 -5.83 -13.06 -1.94
N ASN A 53 -6.01 -13.16 -0.64
CA ASN A 53 -7.35 -13.27 -0.06
C ASN A 53 -8.12 -11.95 -0.15
N ASN A 54 -7.43 -10.85 -0.36
CA ASN A 54 -8.07 -9.52 -0.33
C ASN A 54 -8.07 -8.82 -1.69
N GLU A 55 -7.53 -9.44 -2.72
CA GLU A 55 -7.46 -8.80 -4.03
C GLU A 55 -8.84 -8.42 -4.56
N ARG A 56 -9.84 -9.27 -4.33
CA ARG A 56 -11.18 -9.02 -4.85
C ARG A 56 -11.84 -7.82 -4.19
N ARG A 57 -11.34 -7.43 -3.04
CA ARG A 57 -11.90 -6.31 -2.28
C ARG A 57 -11.17 -5.01 -2.58
N ALA A 58 -10.12 -5.08 -3.36
CA ALA A 58 -9.33 -3.89 -3.67
C ALA A 58 -10.10 -2.99 -4.62
N ILE A 59 -10.00 -1.70 -4.40
CA ILE A 59 -10.60 -0.69 -5.27
C ILE A 59 -9.50 0.21 -5.78
N ASP A 60 -9.71 0.77 -6.95
CA ASP A 60 -8.74 1.65 -7.57
C ASP A 60 -9.11 3.10 -7.27
N LEU A 61 -8.42 3.68 -6.32
CA LEU A 61 -8.69 5.06 -5.90
C LEU A 61 -8.27 6.07 -6.96
N ASP A 62 -7.33 5.70 -7.81
CA ASP A 62 -6.87 6.59 -8.85
C ASP A 62 -7.93 6.80 -9.94
N ASP A 63 -8.80 5.83 -10.12
CA ASP A 63 -9.89 5.95 -11.09
C ASP A 63 -11.01 6.86 -10.61
N ARG A 64 -10.93 7.31 -9.36
CA ARG A 64 -12.00 8.14 -8.79
C ARG A 64 -11.68 9.61 -8.81
N LYS A 65 -10.59 9.99 -9.41
CA LYS A 65 -10.15 11.38 -9.36
C LYS A 65 -11.14 12.33 -9.99
N GLU A 66 -11.86 11.86 -10.96
CA GLU A 66 -12.81 12.70 -11.69
C GLU A 66 -14.00 13.10 -10.83
N THR A 67 -14.20 12.45 -9.72
CA THR A 67 -15.34 12.77 -8.87
C THR A 67 -15.11 13.99 -8.01
N SER A 68 -13.90 14.46 -7.99
CA SER A 68 -13.57 15.62 -7.20
C SER A 68 -14.13 16.89 -7.78
#